data_1358be1d69114b8a5f760b931d644c4b
#
_entry.id   1358be1d69114b8a5f760b931d644c4b
#
_cell.length_a   1.000
_cell.length_b   1.000
_cell.length_c   1.000
_cell.angle_alpha   90.00
_cell.angle_beta   90.00
_cell.angle_gamma   90.00
#
_symmetry.space_group_name_H-M   'P 1'
#
loop_
_entity.id
_entity.type
_entity.pdbx_description
1 polymer ?
#
loop_
_entity_poly.entity_id
_entity_poly.type
_entity_poly.pdbx_seq_one_letter_code
_entity_poly.pdbx_strand_id
1 'polypeptide(L)'
;MTTDAVEPAGDGGTDTTAQDSAIVTAYLEASMVPDPERAATYMAPGIEIVFTGARRFRHPREVTAFNAGRYAWVKKRMERLDVVPGDGFTTVYSLGTLYGAWPDGTPFEGNRYVDRFTVRDGVIVTMEVWNDSAERLLTKHDITA
;
A
#
# COMPACT_ATOMS: atom_id res chain seq x y z
N MET A 1 -16.38 32.37 -5.85
CA MET A 1 -16.44 32.15 -5.93
C MET A 1 -16.64 31.77 -6.11
N THR A 2 -16.58 31.72 -6.33
CA THR A 2 -16.73 31.36 -6.63
C THR A 2 -16.65 30.73 -6.78
N THR A 3 -16.53 30.56 -6.83
CA THR A 3 -16.43 30.10 -7.08
C THR A 3 -16.26 29.43 -7.27
N ASP A 4 -16.14 29.41 -7.41
CA ASP A 4 -15.94 28.99 -7.75
C ASP A 4 -15.66 28.31 -7.95
N ALA A 5 -15.66 28.41 -7.91
CA ALA A 5 -15.37 27.87 -8.20
C ALA A 5 -14.93 27.14 -8.42
N VAL A 6 -14.73 27.28 -8.29
CA VAL A 6 -14.37 26.69 -8.49
C VAL A 6 -14.21 25.84 -8.92
N GLU A 7 -14.18 25.79 -9.14
CA GLU A 7 -14.14 25.01 -9.56
C GLU A 7 -13.63 24.45 -9.98
N PRO A 8 -13.70 24.22 -10.03
CA PRO A 8 -13.24 23.50 -10.43
C PRO A 8 -13.07 23.06 -11.16
N ALA A 9 -12.95 23.16 -11.24
CA ALA A 9 -12.79 22.83 -11.86
C ALA A 9 -12.69 22.76 -12.63
N GLY A 10 -12.78 22.90 -12.71
CA GLY A 10 -12.80 22.95 -13.46
C GLY A 10 -12.25 22.70 -14.14
N ASP A 11 -11.56 23.13 -13.99
CA ASP A 11 -11.01 22.83 -15.01
C ASP A 11 -11.36 21.72 -15.55
N GLY A 12 -11.92 21.72 -15.89
CA GLY A 12 -12.34 20.53 -16.44
C GLY A 12 -12.01 19.31 -15.63
N GLY A 13 -11.24 19.43 -14.68
CA GLY A 13 -10.81 18.30 -13.90
C GLY A 13 -11.77 18.00 -12.79
N THR A 14 -12.25 16.78 -12.72
CA THR A 14 -12.94 16.29 -11.54
C THR A 14 -11.89 15.98 -10.48
N ASP A 15 -12.13 16.43 -9.26
CA ASP A 15 -11.29 16.07 -8.13
C ASP A 15 -11.59 14.60 -7.76
N THR A 16 -10.64 13.73 -8.04
CA THR A 16 -10.77 12.30 -7.79
C THR A 16 -10.07 11.85 -6.52
N THR A 17 -9.52 12.78 -5.72
CA THR A 17 -8.68 12.40 -4.57
C THR A 17 -9.42 11.52 -3.57
N ALA A 18 -10.69 11.80 -3.28
CA ALA A 18 -11.48 10.99 -2.35
C ALA A 18 -11.73 9.58 -2.92
N GLN A 19 -12.03 9.47 -4.21
CA GLN A 19 -12.22 8.18 -4.89
C GLN A 19 -10.92 7.39 -4.92
N ASP A 20 -9.81 8.06 -5.24
CA ASP A 20 -8.50 7.43 -5.33
C ASP A 20 -8.03 6.92 -3.97
N SER A 21 -8.28 7.69 -2.92
CA SER A 21 -8.01 7.28 -1.56
C SER A 21 -8.84 6.04 -1.17
N ALA A 22 -10.13 6.00 -1.56
CA ALA A 22 -11.00 4.87 -1.29
C ALA A 22 -10.54 3.60 -2.03
N ILE A 23 -10.04 3.75 -3.25
CA ILE A 23 -9.48 2.63 -4.02
C ILE A 23 -8.29 2.02 -3.29
N VAL A 24 -7.38 2.86 -2.80
CA VAL A 24 -6.20 2.39 -2.06
C VAL A 24 -6.62 1.70 -0.77
N THR A 25 -7.57 2.26 -0.03
CA THR A 25 -8.08 1.64 1.18
C THR A 25 -8.69 0.27 0.90
N ALA A 26 -9.49 0.17 -0.15
CA ALA A 26 -10.12 -1.10 -0.54
C ALA A 26 -9.07 -2.14 -0.94
N TYR A 27 -8.03 -1.72 -1.66
CA TYR A 27 -6.90 -2.59 -1.99
C TYR A 27 -6.24 -3.12 -0.72
N LEU A 28 -5.92 -2.22 0.22
CA LEU A 28 -5.24 -2.61 1.45
C LEU A 28 -6.07 -3.57 2.29
N GLU A 29 -7.38 -3.34 2.38
CA GLU A 29 -8.29 -4.24 3.10
C GLU A 29 -8.31 -5.62 2.47
N ALA A 30 -8.39 -5.70 1.13
CA ALA A 30 -8.35 -6.98 0.43
C ALA A 30 -7.00 -7.69 0.65
N SER A 31 -5.90 -6.94 0.66
CA SER A 31 -4.57 -7.51 0.85
C SER A 31 -4.38 -8.09 2.24
N MET A 32 -5.08 -7.59 3.23
CA MET A 32 -4.98 -8.06 4.62
C MET A 32 -5.79 -9.32 4.92
N VAL A 33 -6.75 -9.68 4.08
CA VAL A 33 -7.55 -10.91 4.26
C VAL A 33 -6.66 -12.16 4.31
N PRO A 34 -5.64 -12.46 3.50
CA PRO A 34 -5.34 -11.90 2.18
C PRO A 34 -6.21 -12.50 1.07
N ASP A 35 -6.67 -11.63 0.20
CA ASP A 35 -7.41 -12.01 -1.00
C ASP A 35 -6.74 -11.35 -2.21
N PRO A 36 -5.67 -11.96 -2.73
CA PRO A 36 -4.89 -11.32 -3.79
C PRO A 36 -5.64 -11.15 -5.10
N GLU A 37 -6.59 -12.01 -5.42
CA GLU A 37 -7.37 -11.86 -6.65
C GLU A 37 -8.31 -10.66 -6.55
N ARG A 38 -8.93 -10.46 -5.39
CA ARG A 38 -9.75 -9.27 -5.16
C ARG A 38 -8.88 -8.02 -5.13
N ALA A 39 -7.74 -8.08 -4.47
CA ALA A 39 -6.79 -6.95 -4.43
C ALA A 39 -6.39 -6.54 -5.85
N ALA A 40 -6.17 -7.50 -6.73
CA ALA A 40 -5.78 -7.23 -8.11
C ALA A 40 -6.86 -6.47 -8.90
N THR A 41 -8.12 -6.55 -8.49
CA THR A 41 -9.19 -5.82 -9.19
C THR A 41 -9.04 -4.31 -9.05
N TYR A 42 -8.29 -3.83 -8.07
CA TYR A 42 -8.02 -2.41 -7.89
C TYR A 42 -6.76 -1.93 -8.62
N MET A 43 -6.04 -2.84 -9.27
CA MET A 43 -4.78 -2.57 -9.93
C MET A 43 -4.88 -2.69 -11.44
N ALA A 44 -4.06 -1.91 -12.14
CA ALA A 44 -3.97 -2.00 -13.59
C ALA A 44 -3.32 -3.32 -14.00
N PRO A 45 -3.67 -3.87 -15.18
CA PRO A 45 -2.90 -4.98 -15.74
C PRO A 45 -1.44 -4.56 -15.90
N GLY A 46 -0.52 -5.44 -15.54
CA GLY A 46 0.90 -5.13 -15.62
C GLY A 46 1.38 -4.15 -14.57
N ILE A 47 0.66 -4.04 -13.46
CA ILE A 47 1.07 -3.24 -12.30
C ILE A 47 2.55 -3.45 -11.98
N GLU A 48 3.23 -2.38 -11.59
CA GLU A 48 4.57 -2.49 -11.04
C GLU A 48 4.50 -2.31 -9.53
N ILE A 49 4.90 -3.35 -8.80
CA ILE A 49 4.99 -3.34 -7.35
C ILE A 49 6.46 -3.45 -6.99
N VAL A 50 6.99 -2.42 -6.34
CA VAL A 50 8.34 -2.46 -5.79
C VAL A 50 8.21 -2.70 -4.30
N PHE A 51 8.56 -3.91 -3.88
CA PHE A 51 8.39 -4.35 -2.50
C PHE A 51 9.69 -4.14 -1.73
N THR A 52 9.68 -4.50 -0.45
CA THR A 52 10.86 -4.31 0.41
C THR A 52 12.11 -4.94 -0.21
N GLY A 53 13.26 -4.27 -0.05
CA GLY A 53 14.50 -4.72 -0.65
C GLY A 53 14.52 -4.55 -2.17
N ALA A 54 13.67 -3.67 -2.70
CA ALA A 54 13.54 -3.39 -4.13
C ALA A 54 13.11 -4.61 -4.96
N ARG A 55 12.45 -5.58 -4.33
CA ARG A 55 11.86 -6.72 -5.06
C ARG A 55 10.74 -6.23 -5.94
N ARG A 56 10.66 -6.75 -7.16
CA ARG A 56 9.67 -6.32 -8.13
C ARG A 56 8.67 -7.42 -8.39
N PHE A 57 7.39 -7.07 -8.25
CA PHE A 57 6.27 -7.99 -8.48
C PHE A 57 5.29 -7.37 -9.47
N ARG A 58 4.49 -8.22 -10.09
CA ARG A 58 3.50 -7.81 -11.09
C ARG A 58 2.08 -8.19 -10.72
N HIS A 59 1.89 -8.84 -9.57
CA HIS A 59 0.56 -9.25 -9.13
C HIS A 59 0.55 -9.39 -7.61
N PRO A 60 -0.56 -9.02 -6.95
CA PRO A 60 -0.68 -9.18 -5.49
C PRO A 60 -0.44 -10.59 -4.98
N ARG A 61 -0.70 -11.63 -5.80
CA ARG A 61 -0.42 -13.02 -5.38
C ARG A 61 1.06 -13.25 -5.09
N GLU A 62 1.93 -12.53 -5.80
CA GLU A 62 3.37 -12.63 -5.56
C GLU A 62 3.75 -12.00 -4.23
N VAL A 63 3.10 -10.89 -3.87
CA VAL A 63 3.27 -10.25 -2.57
C VAL A 63 2.79 -11.19 -1.47
N THR A 64 1.62 -11.80 -1.65
CA THR A 64 1.07 -12.76 -0.69
C THR A 64 2.01 -13.94 -0.49
N ALA A 65 2.57 -14.47 -1.57
CA ALA A 65 3.52 -15.59 -1.49
C ALA A 65 4.79 -15.20 -0.74
N PHE A 66 5.32 -14.00 -1.01
CA PHE A 66 6.49 -13.51 -0.29
C PHE A 66 6.19 -13.36 1.20
N ASN A 67 5.06 -12.76 1.54
CA ASN A 67 4.67 -12.56 2.93
C ASN A 67 4.46 -13.89 3.67
N ALA A 68 3.98 -14.92 2.99
CA ALA A 68 3.78 -16.23 3.59
C ALA A 68 5.10 -16.88 4.04
N GLY A 69 6.23 -16.47 3.43
CA GLY A 69 7.55 -16.93 3.86
C GLY A 69 8.15 -16.08 4.97
N ARG A 70 7.68 -14.84 5.11
CA ARG A 70 8.23 -13.91 6.12
C ARG A 70 7.43 -13.92 7.42
N TYR A 71 6.11 -14.12 7.32
CA TYR A 71 5.20 -14.03 8.47
C TYR A 71 4.32 -15.27 8.53
N ALA A 72 3.92 -15.66 9.73
CA ALA A 72 2.81 -16.61 9.88
C ALA A 72 1.51 -15.92 9.42
N TRP A 73 1.36 -14.65 9.79
CA TRP A 73 0.32 -13.76 9.27
C TRP A 73 0.74 -12.32 9.57
N VAL A 74 0.20 -11.37 8.80
CA VAL A 74 0.50 -9.96 8.96
C VAL A 74 -0.71 -9.11 8.57
N LYS A 75 -0.95 -8.07 9.35
CA LYS A 75 -1.99 -7.07 9.09
C LYS A 75 -1.44 -5.68 9.37
N LYS A 76 -2.16 -4.67 8.92
CA LYS A 76 -1.78 -3.27 9.08
C LYS A 76 -2.73 -2.57 10.02
N ARG A 77 -2.17 -1.73 10.90
CA ARG A 77 -2.92 -0.64 11.51
C ARG A 77 -2.70 0.58 10.65
N MET A 78 -3.70 0.90 9.84
CA MET A 78 -3.65 2.04 8.94
C MET A 78 -3.95 3.30 9.76
N GLU A 79 -2.94 4.12 9.96
CA GLU A 79 -3.06 5.27 10.84
C GLU A 79 -3.34 6.55 10.07
N ARG A 80 -2.84 6.65 8.84
CA ARG A 80 -2.91 7.89 8.08
C ARG A 80 -2.80 7.64 6.60
N LEU A 81 -3.57 8.39 5.83
CA LEU A 81 -3.43 8.48 4.38
C LEU A 81 -3.08 9.91 4.04
N ASP A 82 -2.00 10.11 3.30
CA ASP A 82 -1.63 11.39 2.73
C ASP A 82 -1.91 11.33 1.23
N VAL A 83 -2.72 12.25 0.74
CA VAL A 83 -3.19 12.23 -0.64
C VAL A 83 -2.66 13.47 -1.35
N VAL A 84 -1.91 13.25 -2.43
CA VAL A 84 -1.26 14.32 -3.16
C VAL A 84 -1.78 14.33 -4.59
N PRO A 85 -2.61 15.31 -4.98
CA PRO A 85 -3.08 15.40 -6.36
C PRO A 85 -1.93 15.75 -7.29
N GLY A 86 -1.90 15.13 -8.46
CA GLY A 86 -0.95 15.40 -9.51
C GLY A 86 -1.68 15.71 -10.81
N ASP A 87 -0.92 15.90 -11.88
CA ASP A 87 -1.47 16.17 -13.19
C ASP A 87 -1.80 14.82 -13.87
N GLY A 88 -3.08 14.47 -13.86
CA GLY A 88 -3.57 13.23 -14.45
C GLY A 88 -3.39 12.01 -13.58
N PHE A 89 -2.99 12.17 -12.32
CA PHE A 89 -2.85 11.05 -11.39
C PHE A 89 -2.91 11.57 -9.96
N THR A 90 -3.10 10.64 -9.02
CA THR A 90 -3.07 10.95 -7.59
C THR A 90 -2.04 10.05 -6.93
N THR A 91 -1.20 10.62 -6.06
CA THR A 91 -0.30 9.84 -5.21
C THR A 91 -0.93 9.68 -3.84
N VAL A 92 -0.99 8.46 -3.35
CA VAL A 92 -1.56 8.16 -2.02
C VAL A 92 -0.50 7.44 -1.20
N TYR A 93 -0.19 7.98 -0.03
CA TYR A 93 0.70 7.33 0.94
C TYR A 93 -0.16 6.76 2.06
N SER A 94 0.04 5.48 2.36
CA SER A 94 -0.55 4.85 3.55
C SER A 94 0.55 4.65 4.58
N LEU A 95 0.35 5.17 5.77
CA LEU A 95 1.32 5.08 6.85
C LEU A 95 0.67 4.46 8.08
N GLY A 96 1.46 3.69 8.80
CA GLY A 96 1.02 3.06 10.03
C GLY A 96 2.02 2.02 10.49
N THR A 97 1.51 0.97 11.12
CA THR A 97 2.34 -0.11 11.63
C THR A 97 1.79 -1.46 11.22
N LEU A 98 2.68 -2.44 11.19
CA LEU A 98 2.34 -3.84 10.95
C LEU A 98 2.24 -4.55 12.30
N TYR A 99 1.35 -5.54 12.37
CA TYR A 99 1.26 -6.45 13.49
C TYR A 99 0.93 -7.86 12.98
N GLY A 100 1.30 -8.86 13.74
CA GLY A 100 1.06 -10.24 13.31
C GLY A 100 1.89 -11.22 14.11
N ALA A 101 2.33 -12.27 13.44
CA ALA A 101 3.20 -13.27 14.04
C ALA A 101 4.29 -13.67 13.05
N TRP A 102 5.49 -13.87 13.57
CA TRP A 102 6.61 -14.43 12.79
C TRP A 102 6.36 -15.91 12.48
N PRO A 103 7.14 -16.53 11.59
CA PRO A 103 6.91 -17.93 11.25
C PRO A 103 6.95 -18.90 12.43
N ASP A 104 7.68 -18.59 13.50
CA ASP A 104 7.73 -19.40 14.70
C ASP A 104 6.56 -19.15 15.66
N GLY A 105 5.62 -18.30 15.28
CA GLY A 105 4.44 -17.95 16.07
C GLY A 105 4.64 -16.81 17.05
N THR A 106 5.85 -16.27 17.19
CA THR A 106 6.10 -15.13 18.07
C THR A 106 5.34 -13.91 17.57
N PRO A 107 4.52 -13.26 18.41
CA PRO A 107 3.79 -12.06 17.98
C PRO A 107 4.72 -10.87 17.83
N PHE A 108 4.33 -9.96 16.93
CA PHE A 108 5.03 -8.69 16.77
C PHE A 108 4.01 -7.57 16.51
N GLU A 109 4.43 -6.34 16.79
CA GLU A 109 3.67 -5.14 16.44
C GLU A 109 4.61 -3.94 16.41
N GLY A 110 4.15 -2.86 15.81
CA GLY A 110 4.89 -1.60 15.79
C GLY A 110 5.92 -1.47 14.68
N ASN A 111 5.99 -2.43 13.76
CA ASN A 111 6.85 -2.30 12.57
C ASN A 111 6.26 -1.19 11.71
N ARG A 112 6.97 -0.09 11.55
CA ARG A 112 6.48 1.02 10.74
C ARG A 112 6.41 0.62 9.28
N TYR A 113 5.43 1.13 8.56
CA TYR A 113 5.37 0.95 7.11
C TYR A 113 4.98 2.25 6.42
N VAL A 114 5.42 2.38 5.18
CA VAL A 114 4.96 3.38 4.23
C VAL A 114 4.71 2.64 2.92
N ASP A 115 3.48 2.75 2.42
CA ASP A 115 3.14 2.27 1.09
C ASP A 115 2.79 3.48 0.24
N ARG A 116 3.37 3.57 -0.95
CA ARG A 116 3.13 4.67 -1.88
C ARG A 116 2.45 4.13 -3.12
N PHE A 117 1.32 4.73 -3.46
CA PHE A 117 0.51 4.31 -4.61
C PHE A 117 0.36 5.46 -5.59
N THR A 118 0.40 5.16 -6.88
CA THR A 118 -0.05 6.09 -7.92
C THR A 118 -1.35 5.54 -8.48
N VAL A 119 -2.39 6.38 -8.48
CA VAL A 119 -3.72 6.03 -9.01
C VAL A 119 -3.97 6.89 -10.23
N ARG A 120 -4.34 6.24 -11.34
CA ARG A 120 -4.67 6.89 -12.61
C ARG A 120 -5.88 6.21 -13.20
N ASP A 121 -6.85 7.01 -13.67
CA ASP A 121 -8.05 6.50 -14.32
C ASP A 121 -8.75 5.42 -13.49
N GLY A 122 -8.80 5.62 -12.18
CA GLY A 122 -9.55 4.73 -11.27
C GLY A 122 -8.87 3.42 -10.91
N VAL A 123 -7.60 3.24 -11.26
CA VAL A 123 -6.85 2.04 -10.88
C VAL A 123 -5.46 2.39 -10.38
N ILE A 124 -4.91 1.54 -9.53
CA ILE A 124 -3.55 1.67 -9.02
C ILE A 124 -2.60 1.23 -10.13
N VAL A 125 -1.68 2.12 -10.52
CA VAL A 125 -0.72 1.84 -11.59
C VAL A 125 0.68 1.58 -11.07
N THR A 126 1.02 2.05 -9.88
CA THR A 126 2.28 1.71 -9.20
C THR A 126 2.04 1.54 -7.72
N MET A 127 2.86 0.71 -7.09
CA MET A 127 2.89 0.55 -5.64
C MET A 127 4.33 0.36 -5.20
N GLU A 128 4.73 1.08 -4.17
CA GLU A 128 6.06 0.95 -3.57
C GLU A 128 5.91 0.77 -2.07
N VAL A 129 6.70 -0.13 -1.50
CA VAL A 129 6.52 -0.57 -0.11
C VAL A 129 7.84 -0.49 0.65
N TRP A 130 7.79 0.15 1.82
CA TRP A 130 8.90 0.20 2.79
C TRP A 130 8.36 -0.17 4.16
N ASN A 131 9.10 -0.99 4.90
CA ASN A 131 8.73 -1.25 6.28
C ASN A 131 9.93 -1.74 7.10
N ASP A 132 9.75 -1.77 8.42
CA ASP A 132 10.80 -2.11 9.38
C ASP A 132 10.95 -3.61 9.62
N SER A 133 10.23 -4.47 8.91
CA SER A 133 10.20 -5.90 9.27
C SER A 133 11.56 -6.57 9.19
N ALA A 134 12.35 -6.27 8.14
CA ALA A 134 13.69 -6.85 8.04
C ALA A 134 14.58 -6.42 9.20
N GLU A 135 14.50 -5.15 9.60
CA GLU A 135 15.24 -4.62 10.74
C GLU A 135 14.87 -5.37 12.03
N ARG A 136 13.57 -5.62 12.23
CA ARG A 136 13.07 -6.34 13.40
C ARG A 136 13.53 -7.79 13.40
N LEU A 137 13.58 -8.44 12.24
CA LEU A 137 14.07 -9.81 12.10
C LEU A 137 15.57 -9.90 12.38
N LEU A 138 16.34 -8.92 11.91
CA LEU A 138 17.78 -8.87 12.21
C LEU A 138 18.00 -8.79 13.73
N THR A 139 17.26 -7.93 14.40
CA THR A 139 17.33 -7.81 15.86
C THR A 139 16.92 -9.12 16.55
N LYS A 140 15.83 -9.74 16.08
CA LYS A 140 15.34 -11.01 16.64
C LYS A 140 16.38 -12.11 16.57
N HIS A 141 17.21 -12.12 15.55
CA HIS A 141 18.24 -13.13 15.35
C HIS A 141 19.63 -12.66 15.78
N ASP A 142 19.72 -11.56 16.56
CA ASP A 142 20.97 -10.99 17.05
C ASP A 142 21.94 -10.61 15.94
N ILE A 143 21.43 -10.23 14.79
CA ILE A 143 22.25 -9.76 13.67
C ILE A 143 22.23 -8.23 13.71
N THR A 144 23.39 -7.63 13.93
CA THR A 144 23.51 -6.17 13.92
C THR A 144 24.16 -5.73 12.61
N ALA A 145 23.66 -4.62 12.08
CA ALA A 145 24.21 -4.04 10.86
C ALA A 145 25.51 -3.30 11.17
#